data_318cd1a7d6fb17a7cda9dbb2384ec56b
#
_entry.id   318cd1a7d6fb17a7cda9dbb2384ec56b
#
_cell.length_a   1.000
_cell.length_b   1.000
_cell.length_c   1.000
_cell.angle_alpha   90.00
_cell.angle_beta   90.00
_cell.angle_gamma   90.00
#
_symmetry.space_group_name_H-M   'P 1'
#
loop_
_entity.id
_entity.type
_entity.pdbx_description
1 polymer ?
#
loop_
_entity_poly.entity_id
_entity_poly.type
_entity_poly.pdbx_seq_one_letter_code
_entity_poly.pdbx_strand_id
1 'polypeptide(L)'
;SAVAAADPEAASQVATAMAQAAPEAAAAVAAGVASGVAQAAIAEVNQETAQANAEIQADAQGQIGDAQADFAEATGAGSETALADAQGEIADVQSATQDALIESNQAGQEAALAASQEATAEIISEMIAMNPDAAAEIIAGTAASNPEAAAEIVQEMMESNPEGAVEMCADIAEANPAAAALATEAIIESNPELAIEATAAMAEVAPAAAGAAAEVMAELAPEQAGEAAMAMQEAAPEAAAAIAGGVAQGNPEVAAEVANEMAAADPEAAADIATGVAVAAQANAQAEVAEAQAEAQAQVAEVQAGLADAVSEAQADLNSDDPNIVADAQATLADAQAQIADAQAAGQEAIAEVQGAAAETAQDLAGDIAGAMMEANPEAVADIAEQVAESAPGTAAGVMNAVAEVAPEQAVEAAATMADANPAAAGAAVEAVTEALPELATEAAVAMAEAAPEAAASIAASVAQANPDAATEIAAEMANVAA
;
A
#
# COMPACT_ATOMS: atom_id res chain seq x y z
N SER A 1 -2.49 14.51 -29.24
CA SER A 1 -1.30 14.74 -28.38
C SER A 1 -0.30 15.72 -28.97
N ALA A 2 0.19 15.56 -30.23
CA ALA A 2 1.22 16.47 -30.81
C ALA A 2 0.80 17.94 -30.89
N VAL A 3 -0.48 18.25 -31.15
CA VAL A 3 -1.00 19.63 -31.15
C VAL A 3 -1.12 20.14 -29.74
N ALA A 4 -1.57 19.31 -28.80
CA ALA A 4 -1.76 19.68 -27.41
C ALA A 4 -0.42 19.96 -26.69
N ALA A 5 0.62 19.22 -27.02
CA ALA A 5 1.97 19.50 -26.53
C ALA A 5 2.62 20.79 -27.06
N ALA A 6 2.14 21.29 -28.20
CA ALA A 6 2.68 22.50 -28.84
C ALA A 6 1.87 23.77 -28.52
N ASP A 7 0.57 23.64 -28.38
CA ASP A 7 -0.37 24.75 -28.15
C ASP A 7 -1.65 24.19 -27.50
N PRO A 8 -1.75 24.21 -26.16
CA PRO A 8 -2.89 23.68 -25.44
C PRO A 8 -4.23 24.33 -25.77
N GLU A 9 -4.27 25.66 -25.98
CA GLU A 9 -5.51 26.36 -26.32
C GLU A 9 -6.01 25.98 -27.74
N ALA A 10 -5.10 25.83 -28.69
CA ALA A 10 -5.46 25.34 -30.05
C ALA A 10 -5.88 23.86 -29.99
N ALA A 11 -5.33 23.08 -29.09
CA ALA A 11 -5.69 21.67 -28.91
C ALA A 11 -7.13 21.50 -28.41
N SER A 12 -7.58 22.29 -27.44
CA SER A 12 -8.96 22.30 -26.94
C SER A 12 -9.95 22.53 -28.08
N GLN A 13 -9.74 23.56 -28.88
CA GLN A 13 -10.61 23.91 -30.02
C GLN A 13 -10.66 22.82 -31.11
N VAL A 14 -9.50 22.24 -31.44
CA VAL A 14 -9.41 21.14 -32.40
C VAL A 14 -10.06 19.88 -31.88
N ALA A 15 -9.82 19.53 -30.61
CA ALA A 15 -10.39 18.35 -29.99
C ALA A 15 -11.91 18.42 -29.90
N THR A 16 -12.45 19.58 -29.50
CA THR A 16 -13.88 19.83 -29.44
C THR A 16 -14.53 19.71 -30.84
N ALA A 17 -13.91 20.31 -31.86
CA ALA A 17 -14.41 20.19 -33.20
C ALA A 17 -14.38 18.73 -33.74
N MET A 18 -13.37 17.94 -33.33
CA MET A 18 -13.26 16.52 -33.65
C MET A 18 -14.31 15.68 -32.93
N ALA A 19 -14.51 15.92 -31.63
CA ALA A 19 -15.51 15.21 -30.81
C ALA A 19 -16.95 15.51 -31.32
N GLN A 20 -17.21 16.74 -31.71
CA GLN A 20 -18.50 17.11 -32.36
C GLN A 20 -18.72 16.47 -33.74
N ALA A 21 -17.65 16.31 -34.51
CA ALA A 21 -17.73 15.73 -35.86
C ALA A 21 -17.81 14.19 -35.85
N ALA A 22 -17.26 13.54 -34.82
CA ALA A 22 -17.18 12.10 -34.66
C ALA A 22 -17.29 11.74 -33.17
N PRO A 23 -18.50 11.72 -32.59
CA PRO A 23 -18.72 11.41 -31.17
C PRO A 23 -18.11 10.06 -30.76
N GLU A 24 -18.15 9.06 -31.63
CA GLU A 24 -17.55 7.73 -31.39
C GLU A 24 -16.01 7.76 -31.26
N ALA A 25 -15.36 8.87 -31.56
CA ALA A 25 -13.93 9.07 -31.39
C ALA A 25 -13.59 9.97 -30.15
N ALA A 26 -14.61 10.44 -29.42
CA ALA A 26 -14.44 11.43 -28.37
C ALA A 26 -13.47 10.95 -27.26
N ALA A 27 -13.58 9.69 -26.81
CA ALA A 27 -12.65 9.09 -25.85
C ALA A 27 -11.18 9.11 -26.34
N ALA A 28 -10.93 8.71 -27.57
CA ALA A 28 -9.58 8.70 -28.14
C ALA A 28 -9.03 10.13 -28.35
N VAL A 29 -9.89 11.09 -28.64
CA VAL A 29 -9.53 12.51 -28.74
C VAL A 29 -9.18 13.06 -27.36
N ALA A 30 -10.01 12.80 -26.36
CA ALA A 30 -9.79 13.22 -24.96
C ALA A 30 -8.49 12.64 -24.38
N ALA A 31 -8.27 11.33 -24.51
CA ALA A 31 -7.03 10.69 -24.10
C ALA A 31 -5.80 11.28 -24.81
N GLY A 32 -5.92 11.57 -26.09
CA GLY A 32 -4.85 12.20 -26.87
C GLY A 32 -4.56 13.65 -26.46
N VAL A 33 -5.56 14.39 -26.05
CA VAL A 33 -5.42 15.77 -25.53
C VAL A 33 -4.84 15.72 -24.12
N ALA A 34 -5.43 14.96 -23.22
CA ALA A 34 -4.96 14.78 -21.85
C ALA A 34 -3.46 14.44 -21.80
N SER A 35 -3.05 13.41 -22.56
CA SER A 35 -1.63 13.03 -22.65
C SER A 35 -0.74 14.13 -23.25
N GLY A 36 -1.22 14.91 -24.20
CA GLY A 36 -0.43 15.96 -24.84
C GLY A 36 -0.29 17.21 -23.98
N VAL A 37 -1.33 17.60 -23.26
CA VAL A 37 -1.34 18.73 -22.33
C VAL A 37 -0.48 18.40 -21.11
N ALA A 38 -0.66 17.21 -20.52
CA ALA A 38 0.17 16.73 -19.43
C ALA A 38 1.67 16.78 -19.77
N GLN A 39 2.05 16.32 -20.96
CA GLN A 39 3.44 16.40 -21.42
C GLN A 39 3.96 17.84 -21.56
N ALA A 40 3.11 18.78 -22.02
CA ALA A 40 3.50 20.19 -22.15
C ALA A 40 3.73 20.83 -20.78
N ALA A 41 2.81 20.61 -19.82
CA ALA A 41 2.92 21.12 -18.45
C ALA A 41 4.15 20.56 -17.74
N ILE A 42 4.37 19.26 -17.83
CA ILE A 42 5.57 18.60 -17.28
C ILE A 42 6.86 19.18 -17.90
N ALA A 43 6.88 19.45 -19.20
CA ALA A 43 8.05 20.00 -19.88
C ALA A 43 8.37 21.43 -19.40
N GLU A 44 7.36 22.25 -19.14
CA GLU A 44 7.52 23.61 -18.61
C GLU A 44 8.11 23.58 -17.20
N VAL A 45 7.54 22.81 -16.28
CA VAL A 45 8.03 22.69 -14.91
C VAL A 45 9.43 22.07 -14.85
N ASN A 46 9.72 21.08 -15.69
CA ASN A 46 11.08 20.53 -15.78
C ASN A 46 12.09 21.56 -16.27
N GLN A 47 11.70 22.49 -17.12
CA GLN A 47 12.57 23.58 -17.54
C GLN A 47 12.83 24.57 -16.38
N GLU A 48 11.81 24.91 -15.60
CA GLU A 48 11.94 25.77 -14.41
C GLU A 48 12.81 25.10 -13.36
N THR A 49 12.59 23.81 -13.06
CA THR A 49 13.40 23.03 -12.13
C THR A 49 14.87 22.97 -12.59
N ALA A 50 15.12 22.79 -13.89
CA ALA A 50 16.49 22.80 -14.42
C ALA A 50 17.16 24.17 -14.27
N GLN A 51 16.41 25.26 -14.37
CA GLN A 51 16.93 26.63 -14.12
C GLN A 51 17.25 26.82 -12.64
N ALA A 52 16.35 26.42 -11.74
CA ALA A 52 16.59 26.49 -10.28
C ALA A 52 17.82 25.67 -9.88
N ASN A 53 17.96 24.46 -10.40
CA ASN A 53 19.14 23.62 -10.17
C ASN A 53 20.43 24.25 -10.68
N ALA A 54 20.39 24.94 -11.81
CA ALA A 54 21.56 25.65 -12.37
C ALA A 54 21.94 26.85 -11.49
N GLU A 55 20.99 27.57 -10.90
CA GLU A 55 21.22 28.65 -9.96
C GLU A 55 21.86 28.14 -8.65
N ILE A 56 21.32 27.05 -8.07
CA ILE A 56 21.87 26.37 -6.89
C ILE A 56 23.35 25.98 -7.13
N GLN A 57 23.63 25.37 -8.28
CA GLN A 57 25.01 24.98 -8.64
C GLN A 57 25.95 26.17 -8.85
N ALA A 58 25.45 27.26 -9.44
CA ALA A 58 26.27 28.47 -9.66
C ALA A 58 26.63 29.17 -8.34
N ASP A 59 25.67 29.24 -7.40
CA ASP A 59 25.87 29.78 -6.06
C ASP A 59 26.89 28.94 -5.28
N ALA A 60 26.72 27.61 -5.29
CA ALA A 60 27.67 26.71 -4.65
C ALA A 60 29.07 26.78 -5.23
N GLN A 61 29.22 26.91 -6.55
CA GLN A 61 30.53 27.13 -7.19
C GLN A 61 31.16 28.43 -6.76
N GLY A 62 30.40 29.52 -6.54
CA GLY A 62 30.85 30.76 -6.00
C GLY A 62 31.43 30.59 -4.59
N GLN A 63 30.66 29.98 -3.69
CA GLN A 63 31.05 29.72 -2.30
C GLN A 63 32.29 28.81 -2.19
N ILE A 64 32.33 27.73 -3.01
CA ILE A 64 33.52 26.87 -3.08
C ILE A 64 34.73 27.63 -3.59
N GLY A 65 34.55 28.57 -4.55
CA GLY A 65 35.61 29.42 -5.06
C GLY A 65 36.20 30.32 -3.98
N ASP A 66 35.35 30.91 -3.14
CA ASP A 66 35.76 31.75 -2.01
C ASP A 66 36.50 30.91 -0.95
N ALA A 67 35.99 29.77 -0.55
CA ALA A 67 36.63 28.85 0.38
C ALA A 67 37.98 28.30 -0.14
N GLN A 68 38.10 28.07 -1.46
CA GLN A 68 39.41 27.73 -2.08
C GLN A 68 40.42 28.86 -2.05
N ALA A 69 39.98 30.11 -2.13
CA ALA A 69 40.86 31.26 -1.99
C ALA A 69 41.39 31.38 -0.54
N ASP A 70 40.53 31.17 0.45
CA ASP A 70 40.90 31.14 1.87
C ASP A 70 41.85 29.96 2.18
N PHE A 71 41.64 28.81 1.58
CA PHE A 71 42.54 27.65 1.65
C PHE A 71 43.93 27.99 1.08
N ALA A 72 44.01 28.70 -0.05
CA ALA A 72 45.25 29.11 -0.66
C ALA A 72 46.00 30.13 0.21
N GLU A 73 45.30 31.07 0.86
CA GLU A 73 45.87 32.03 1.80
C GLU A 73 46.40 31.34 3.06
N ALA A 74 45.62 30.42 3.64
CA ALA A 74 46.02 29.62 4.80
C ALA A 74 47.27 28.76 4.53
N THR A 75 47.34 28.19 3.32
CA THR A 75 48.54 27.43 2.87
C THR A 75 49.75 28.33 2.81
N GLY A 76 49.62 29.55 2.28
CA GLY A 76 50.69 30.56 2.24
C GLY A 76 51.15 31.02 3.62
N ALA A 77 50.27 31.04 4.59
CA ALA A 77 50.53 31.42 5.99
C ALA A 77 51.06 30.23 6.84
N GLY A 78 50.98 29.00 6.39
CA GLY A 78 51.39 27.78 7.11
C GLY A 78 50.54 27.50 8.34
N SER A 79 49.23 27.84 8.31
CA SER A 79 48.28 27.64 9.41
C SER A 79 47.47 26.36 9.20
N GLU A 80 47.80 25.33 9.97
CA GLU A 80 47.08 24.03 9.90
C GLU A 80 45.59 24.17 10.29
N THR A 81 45.26 25.03 11.26
CA THR A 81 43.89 25.26 11.69
C THR A 81 43.06 25.93 10.58
N ALA A 82 43.58 26.97 9.93
CA ALA A 82 42.88 27.65 8.84
C ALA A 82 42.71 26.76 7.59
N LEU A 83 43.63 25.80 7.38
CA LEU A 83 43.48 24.79 6.32
C LEU A 83 42.34 23.81 6.61
N ALA A 84 42.21 23.38 7.87
CA ALA A 84 41.12 22.49 8.29
C ALA A 84 39.78 23.23 8.21
N ASP A 85 39.70 24.48 8.64
CA ASP A 85 38.50 25.31 8.57
C ASP A 85 38.02 25.49 7.12
N ALA A 86 38.90 25.83 6.19
CA ALA A 86 38.57 26.01 4.77
C ALA A 86 38.15 24.66 4.08
N GLN A 87 38.74 23.54 4.50
CA GLN A 87 38.28 22.23 4.03
C GLN A 87 36.86 21.87 4.55
N GLY A 88 36.59 22.21 5.82
CA GLY A 88 35.26 22.06 6.41
C GLY A 88 34.21 22.89 5.65
N GLU A 89 34.50 24.17 5.36
CA GLU A 89 33.61 25.04 4.58
C GLU A 89 33.28 24.45 3.19
N ILE A 90 34.29 23.89 2.49
CA ILE A 90 34.04 23.26 1.17
C ILE A 90 33.12 22.03 1.32
N ALA A 91 33.34 21.21 2.33
CA ALA A 91 32.51 20.01 2.57
C ALA A 91 31.07 20.40 2.94
N ASP A 92 30.91 21.41 3.80
CA ASP A 92 29.59 21.91 4.19
C ASP A 92 28.80 22.48 2.99
N VAL A 93 29.47 23.28 2.12
CA VAL A 93 28.84 23.80 0.89
C VAL A 93 28.46 22.67 -0.05
N GLN A 94 29.28 21.64 -0.19
CA GLN A 94 28.95 20.49 -1.04
C GLN A 94 27.76 19.71 -0.52
N SER A 95 27.68 19.47 0.79
CA SER A 95 26.54 18.79 1.43
C SER A 95 25.27 19.61 1.26
N ALA A 96 25.29 20.88 1.63
CA ALA A 96 24.15 21.79 1.50
C ALA A 96 23.65 21.91 0.04
N THR A 97 24.58 21.86 -0.92
CA THR A 97 24.23 21.88 -2.35
C THR A 97 23.50 20.59 -2.77
N GLN A 98 23.95 19.42 -2.28
CA GLN A 98 23.28 18.17 -2.58
C GLN A 98 21.86 18.14 -1.99
N ASP A 99 21.69 18.58 -0.77
CA ASP A 99 20.39 18.65 -0.10
C ASP A 99 19.45 19.59 -0.85
N ALA A 100 19.91 20.79 -1.21
CA ALA A 100 19.14 21.76 -1.99
C ALA A 100 18.75 21.26 -3.39
N LEU A 101 19.60 20.48 -4.05
CA LEU A 101 19.29 19.86 -5.35
C LEU A 101 18.27 18.73 -5.21
N ILE A 102 18.32 17.94 -4.14
CA ILE A 102 17.32 16.89 -3.85
C ILE A 102 15.96 17.55 -3.61
N GLU A 103 15.90 18.56 -2.74
CA GLU A 103 14.67 19.30 -2.43
C GLU A 103 14.09 19.98 -3.69
N SER A 104 14.91 20.64 -4.50
CA SER A 104 14.49 21.27 -5.75
C SER A 104 13.94 20.25 -6.76
N ASN A 105 14.55 19.07 -6.88
CA ASN A 105 14.07 18.02 -7.77
C ASN A 105 12.76 17.41 -7.29
N GLN A 106 12.59 17.19 -5.98
CA GLN A 106 11.34 16.69 -5.40
C GLN A 106 10.20 17.70 -5.61
N ALA A 107 10.43 18.98 -5.25
CA ALA A 107 9.46 20.03 -5.49
C ALA A 107 9.12 20.20 -6.98
N GLY A 108 10.10 20.04 -7.87
CA GLY A 108 9.87 20.06 -9.32
C GLY A 108 9.03 18.88 -9.81
N GLN A 109 9.19 17.69 -9.25
CA GLN A 109 8.36 16.52 -9.61
C GLN A 109 6.91 16.69 -9.14
N GLU A 110 6.71 17.17 -7.91
CA GLU A 110 5.38 17.45 -7.37
C GLU A 110 4.68 18.56 -8.19
N ALA A 111 5.39 19.64 -8.48
CA ALA A 111 4.84 20.73 -9.32
C ALA A 111 4.50 20.28 -10.75
N ALA A 112 5.32 19.40 -11.34
CA ALA A 112 5.06 18.87 -12.68
C ALA A 112 3.82 17.97 -12.71
N LEU A 113 3.61 17.19 -11.67
CA LEU A 113 2.42 16.35 -11.54
C LEU A 113 1.17 17.24 -11.38
N ALA A 114 1.18 18.19 -10.45
CA ALA A 114 0.07 19.12 -10.21
C ALA A 114 -0.28 19.94 -11.47
N ALA A 115 0.72 20.52 -12.14
CA ALA A 115 0.50 21.28 -13.37
C ALA A 115 -0.08 20.42 -14.53
N SER A 116 0.33 19.14 -14.58
CA SER A 116 -0.21 18.18 -15.56
C SER A 116 -1.69 17.89 -15.30
N GLN A 117 -2.08 17.72 -14.05
CA GLN A 117 -3.44 17.46 -13.62
C GLN A 117 -4.32 18.66 -13.91
N GLU A 118 -3.99 19.83 -13.38
CA GLU A 118 -4.73 21.07 -13.54
C GLU A 118 -4.94 21.45 -15.02
N ALA A 119 -3.88 21.43 -15.82
CA ALA A 119 -3.99 21.79 -17.25
C ALA A 119 -4.81 20.77 -18.05
N THR A 120 -4.79 19.49 -17.65
CA THR A 120 -5.63 18.47 -18.28
C THR A 120 -7.09 18.66 -17.88
N ALA A 121 -7.39 18.86 -16.60
CA ALA A 121 -8.74 19.06 -16.09
C ALA A 121 -9.41 20.27 -16.73
N GLU A 122 -8.73 21.42 -16.78
CA GLU A 122 -9.27 22.65 -17.40
C GLU A 122 -9.72 22.42 -18.85
N ILE A 123 -8.86 21.81 -19.68
CA ILE A 123 -9.18 21.61 -21.11
C ILE A 123 -10.28 20.56 -21.30
N ILE A 124 -10.26 19.50 -20.52
CA ILE A 124 -11.27 18.44 -20.62
C ILE A 124 -12.62 18.94 -20.11
N SER A 125 -12.67 19.72 -19.03
CA SER A 125 -13.91 20.38 -18.57
C SER A 125 -14.51 21.29 -19.64
N GLU A 126 -13.68 22.07 -20.37
CA GLU A 126 -14.15 22.84 -21.54
C GLU A 126 -14.73 21.96 -22.65
N MET A 127 -14.09 20.80 -22.91
CA MET A 127 -14.58 19.86 -23.93
C MET A 127 -15.94 19.28 -23.51
N ILE A 128 -16.13 18.91 -22.28
CA ILE A 128 -17.41 18.41 -21.74
C ILE A 128 -18.47 19.51 -21.79
N ALA A 129 -18.15 20.72 -21.35
CA ALA A 129 -19.09 21.85 -21.39
C ALA A 129 -19.58 22.19 -22.81
N MET A 130 -18.70 22.04 -23.83
CA MET A 130 -19.04 22.28 -25.21
C MET A 130 -19.72 21.08 -25.89
N ASN A 131 -19.58 19.87 -25.37
CA ASN A 131 -20.16 18.65 -25.93
C ASN A 131 -20.68 17.71 -24.83
N PRO A 132 -21.72 18.09 -24.10
CA PRO A 132 -22.25 17.30 -22.97
C PRO A 132 -22.76 15.90 -23.38
N ASP A 133 -23.18 15.71 -24.64
CA ASP A 133 -23.62 14.41 -25.16
C ASP A 133 -22.46 13.38 -25.26
N ALA A 134 -21.20 13.82 -25.22
CA ALA A 134 -20.02 12.99 -25.28
C ALA A 134 -19.25 13.01 -23.95
N ALA A 135 -19.84 13.50 -22.86
CA ALA A 135 -19.18 13.64 -21.57
C ALA A 135 -18.62 12.29 -21.06
N ALA A 136 -19.43 11.23 -21.13
CA ALA A 136 -19.05 9.87 -20.77
C ALA A 136 -17.78 9.39 -21.51
N GLU A 137 -17.77 9.48 -22.83
CA GLU A 137 -16.62 9.05 -23.61
C GLU A 137 -15.39 9.94 -23.39
N ILE A 138 -15.58 11.24 -23.16
CA ILE A 138 -14.48 12.18 -22.87
C ILE A 138 -13.83 11.84 -21.53
N ILE A 139 -14.63 11.66 -20.46
CA ILE A 139 -14.09 11.36 -19.14
C ILE A 139 -13.47 9.97 -19.08
N ALA A 140 -14.08 8.96 -19.72
CA ALA A 140 -13.51 7.63 -19.81
C ALA A 140 -12.14 7.64 -20.52
N GLY A 141 -12.00 8.40 -21.60
CA GLY A 141 -10.72 8.60 -22.29
C GLY A 141 -9.68 9.32 -21.42
N THR A 142 -10.10 10.26 -20.59
CA THR A 142 -9.24 10.98 -19.63
C THR A 142 -8.79 10.04 -18.52
N ALA A 143 -9.71 9.31 -17.87
CA ALA A 143 -9.42 8.37 -16.80
C ALA A 143 -8.44 7.26 -17.22
N ALA A 144 -8.49 6.84 -18.48
CA ALA A 144 -7.55 5.85 -19.02
C ALA A 144 -6.12 6.39 -19.20
N SER A 145 -5.93 7.70 -19.31
CA SER A 145 -4.64 8.34 -19.59
C SER A 145 -4.09 9.22 -18.46
N ASN A 146 -4.97 9.80 -17.67
CA ASN A 146 -4.66 10.68 -16.52
C ASN A 146 -5.81 10.57 -15.50
N PRO A 147 -5.79 9.55 -14.61
CA PRO A 147 -6.87 9.29 -13.67
C PRO A 147 -7.04 10.42 -12.63
N GLU A 148 -5.95 11.08 -12.23
CA GLU A 148 -5.99 12.19 -11.28
C GLU A 148 -6.75 13.40 -11.89
N ALA A 149 -6.47 13.75 -13.13
CA ALA A 149 -7.21 14.81 -13.81
C ALA A 149 -8.71 14.46 -14.01
N ALA A 150 -9.04 13.18 -14.16
CA ALA A 150 -10.44 12.74 -14.20
C ALA A 150 -11.14 12.97 -12.86
N ALA A 151 -10.46 12.73 -11.74
CA ALA A 151 -11.00 13.01 -10.39
C ALA A 151 -11.21 14.51 -10.16
N GLU A 152 -10.27 15.37 -10.57
CA GLU A 152 -10.44 16.84 -10.51
C GLU A 152 -11.66 17.30 -11.32
N ILE A 153 -11.93 16.72 -12.49
CA ILE A 153 -13.11 17.02 -13.28
C ILE A 153 -14.39 16.61 -12.54
N VAL A 154 -14.40 15.47 -11.87
CA VAL A 154 -15.53 15.07 -10.99
C VAL A 154 -15.77 16.13 -9.92
N GLN A 155 -14.73 16.57 -9.24
CA GLN A 155 -14.82 17.62 -8.22
C GLN A 155 -15.43 18.93 -8.77
N GLU A 156 -14.98 19.39 -9.92
CA GLU A 156 -15.52 20.58 -10.59
C GLU A 156 -16.99 20.38 -11.03
N MET A 157 -17.31 19.18 -11.54
CA MET A 157 -18.70 18.85 -11.93
C MET A 157 -19.63 18.77 -10.72
N MET A 158 -19.15 18.33 -9.54
CA MET A 158 -19.96 18.31 -8.30
C MET A 158 -20.49 19.69 -7.93
N GLU A 159 -19.75 20.76 -8.19
CA GLU A 159 -20.20 22.13 -7.95
C GLU A 159 -21.29 22.58 -8.93
N SER A 160 -21.25 22.12 -10.16
CA SER A 160 -22.13 22.59 -11.25
C SER A 160 -23.28 21.64 -11.58
N ASN A 161 -23.07 20.34 -11.51
CA ASN A 161 -24.02 19.27 -11.85
C ASN A 161 -23.75 17.99 -11.04
N PRO A 162 -24.18 17.91 -9.77
CA PRO A 162 -23.89 16.78 -8.89
C PRO A 162 -24.40 15.42 -9.42
N GLU A 163 -25.61 15.38 -10.03
CA GLU A 163 -26.14 14.14 -10.62
C GLU A 163 -25.29 13.65 -11.79
N GLY A 164 -24.82 14.57 -12.63
CA GLY A 164 -23.90 14.23 -13.74
C GLY A 164 -22.53 13.77 -13.25
N ALA A 165 -22.05 14.26 -12.12
CA ALA A 165 -20.80 13.82 -11.52
C ALA A 165 -20.86 12.36 -11.05
N VAL A 166 -21.98 11.91 -10.50
CA VAL A 166 -22.22 10.50 -10.11
C VAL A 166 -22.14 9.58 -11.35
N GLU A 167 -22.81 9.96 -12.45
CA GLU A 167 -22.72 9.20 -13.72
C GLU A 167 -21.26 9.15 -14.22
N MET A 168 -20.52 10.26 -14.14
CA MET A 168 -19.12 10.30 -14.53
C MET A 168 -18.22 9.39 -13.71
N CYS A 169 -18.48 9.22 -12.41
CA CYS A 169 -17.73 8.27 -11.60
C CYS A 169 -17.92 6.83 -12.07
N ALA A 170 -19.13 6.46 -12.48
CA ALA A 170 -19.38 5.15 -13.06
C ALA A 170 -18.60 4.98 -14.38
N ASP A 171 -18.60 5.99 -15.27
CA ASP A 171 -17.83 5.97 -16.52
C ASP A 171 -16.31 5.88 -16.28
N ILE A 172 -15.80 6.57 -15.24
CA ILE A 172 -14.39 6.49 -14.82
C ILE A 172 -14.04 5.08 -14.36
N ALA A 173 -14.89 4.49 -13.52
CA ALA A 173 -14.67 3.15 -12.99
C ALA A 173 -14.73 2.08 -14.07
N GLU A 174 -15.63 2.21 -15.05
CA GLU A 174 -15.71 1.32 -16.22
C GLU A 174 -14.44 1.42 -17.10
N ALA A 175 -13.97 2.65 -17.33
CA ALA A 175 -12.79 2.89 -18.17
C ALA A 175 -11.48 2.50 -17.48
N ASN A 176 -11.37 2.78 -16.17
CA ASN A 176 -10.19 2.51 -15.36
C ASN A 176 -10.56 2.21 -13.90
N PRO A 177 -10.76 0.95 -13.52
CA PRO A 177 -11.11 0.59 -12.14
C PRO A 177 -10.16 1.12 -11.07
N ALA A 178 -8.87 1.33 -11.39
CA ALA A 178 -7.91 1.91 -10.47
C ALA A 178 -8.16 3.41 -10.19
N ALA A 179 -8.91 4.11 -11.06
CA ALA A 179 -9.29 5.50 -10.84
C ALA A 179 -10.54 5.65 -9.96
N ALA A 180 -11.23 4.56 -9.62
CA ALA A 180 -12.43 4.61 -8.79
C ALA A 180 -12.16 5.17 -7.38
N ALA A 181 -11.01 4.84 -6.79
CA ALA A 181 -10.57 5.39 -5.50
C ALA A 181 -10.52 6.92 -5.54
N LEU A 182 -9.84 7.49 -6.54
CA LEU A 182 -9.72 8.95 -6.71
C LEU A 182 -11.07 9.62 -6.99
N ALA A 183 -11.93 8.98 -7.78
CA ALA A 183 -13.29 9.48 -8.02
C ALA A 183 -14.13 9.47 -6.74
N THR A 184 -14.00 8.43 -5.90
CA THR A 184 -14.67 8.33 -4.60
C THR A 184 -14.18 9.42 -3.65
N GLU A 185 -12.88 9.64 -3.54
CA GLU A 185 -12.27 10.71 -2.77
C GLU A 185 -12.81 12.09 -3.20
N ALA A 186 -12.80 12.38 -4.49
CA ALA A 186 -13.30 13.65 -5.04
C ALA A 186 -14.77 13.91 -4.68
N ILE A 187 -15.62 12.87 -4.68
CA ILE A 187 -17.02 13.01 -4.27
C ILE A 187 -17.15 13.21 -2.76
N ILE A 188 -16.45 12.44 -1.93
CA ILE A 188 -16.51 12.57 -0.48
C ILE A 188 -16.09 13.98 -0.06
N GLU A 189 -15.01 14.51 -0.65
CA GLU A 189 -14.54 15.86 -0.35
C GLU A 189 -15.52 16.95 -0.79
N SER A 190 -16.16 16.78 -1.95
CA SER A 190 -17.06 17.79 -2.50
C SER A 190 -18.50 17.69 -1.98
N ASN A 191 -19.05 16.46 -1.91
CA ASN A 191 -20.43 16.21 -1.48
C ASN A 191 -20.60 14.79 -0.91
N PRO A 192 -20.30 14.59 0.39
CA PRO A 192 -20.33 13.26 1.01
C PRO A 192 -21.73 12.60 1.00
N GLU A 193 -22.82 13.39 0.81
CA GLU A 193 -24.19 12.84 0.73
C GLU A 193 -24.41 12.00 -0.54
N LEU A 194 -23.64 12.24 -1.60
CA LEU A 194 -23.74 11.50 -2.86
C LEU A 194 -22.72 10.35 -2.97
N ALA A 195 -21.82 10.20 -2.01
CA ALA A 195 -20.76 9.19 -2.05
C ALA A 195 -21.33 7.76 -2.13
N ILE A 196 -22.41 7.48 -1.39
CA ILE A 196 -23.08 6.16 -1.40
C ILE A 196 -23.66 5.85 -2.78
N GLU A 197 -24.37 6.81 -3.39
CA GLU A 197 -24.96 6.65 -4.72
C GLU A 197 -23.87 6.45 -5.79
N ALA A 198 -22.78 7.23 -5.71
CA ALA A 198 -21.68 7.15 -6.65
C ALA A 198 -20.92 5.82 -6.55
N THR A 199 -20.60 5.37 -5.34
CA THR A 199 -19.89 4.09 -5.14
C THR A 199 -20.74 2.90 -5.57
N ALA A 200 -22.06 2.93 -5.33
CA ALA A 200 -22.97 1.92 -5.84
C ALA A 200 -23.03 1.89 -7.38
N ALA A 201 -23.11 3.08 -8.01
CA ALA A 201 -23.10 3.19 -9.47
C ALA A 201 -21.77 2.70 -10.08
N MET A 202 -20.63 3.00 -9.44
CA MET A 202 -19.33 2.48 -9.85
C MET A 202 -19.27 0.95 -9.73
N ALA A 203 -19.78 0.38 -8.64
CA ALA A 203 -19.81 -1.08 -8.42
C ALA A 203 -20.68 -1.78 -9.46
N GLU A 204 -21.83 -1.21 -9.84
CA GLU A 204 -22.74 -1.77 -10.85
C GLU A 204 -22.07 -1.95 -12.22
N VAL A 205 -21.30 -0.94 -12.66
CA VAL A 205 -20.66 -0.97 -13.99
C VAL A 205 -19.28 -1.62 -13.96
N ALA A 206 -18.58 -1.54 -12.82
CA ALA A 206 -17.21 -2.04 -12.65
C ALA A 206 -17.02 -2.74 -11.29
N PRO A 207 -17.50 -3.99 -11.12
CA PRO A 207 -17.35 -4.74 -9.86
C PRO A 207 -15.90 -4.82 -9.36
N ALA A 208 -14.92 -4.78 -10.27
CA ALA A 208 -13.50 -4.75 -9.92
C ALA A 208 -13.06 -3.44 -9.23
N ALA A 209 -13.83 -2.36 -9.37
CA ALA A 209 -13.58 -1.08 -8.73
C ALA A 209 -14.18 -0.97 -7.32
N ALA A 210 -15.14 -1.84 -6.98
CA ALA A 210 -15.91 -1.74 -5.74
C ALA A 210 -15.02 -1.82 -4.49
N GLY A 211 -13.97 -2.64 -4.50
CA GLY A 211 -13.02 -2.74 -3.38
C GLY A 211 -12.28 -1.42 -3.12
N ALA A 212 -11.76 -0.79 -4.16
CA ALA A 212 -11.05 0.47 -4.04
C ALA A 212 -11.97 1.63 -3.60
N ALA A 213 -13.21 1.66 -4.08
CA ALA A 213 -14.22 2.62 -3.63
C ALA A 213 -14.60 2.38 -2.15
N ALA A 214 -14.76 1.13 -1.73
CA ALA A 214 -15.06 0.76 -0.34
C ALA A 214 -13.92 1.12 0.63
N GLU A 215 -12.67 0.97 0.20
CA GLU A 215 -11.48 1.37 0.96
C GLU A 215 -11.51 2.86 1.28
N VAL A 216 -11.67 3.70 0.26
CA VAL A 216 -11.73 5.15 0.41
C VAL A 216 -12.96 5.60 1.25
N MET A 217 -14.11 4.94 1.06
CA MET A 217 -15.29 5.19 1.90
C MET A 217 -15.03 4.88 3.37
N ALA A 218 -14.36 3.77 3.67
CA ALA A 218 -14.05 3.38 5.04
C ALA A 218 -13.00 4.30 5.68
N GLU A 219 -12.03 4.79 4.91
CA GLU A 219 -10.99 5.70 5.38
C GLU A 219 -11.53 7.10 5.63
N LEU A 220 -12.20 7.70 4.64
CA LEU A 220 -12.60 9.11 4.67
C LEU A 220 -14.01 9.35 5.23
N ALA A 221 -14.90 8.38 5.13
CA ALA A 221 -16.29 8.47 5.59
C ALA A 221 -16.75 7.22 6.37
N PRO A 222 -16.06 6.85 7.47
CA PRO A 222 -16.31 5.60 8.19
C PRO A 222 -17.75 5.44 8.70
N GLU A 223 -18.43 6.53 9.02
CA GLU A 223 -19.85 6.52 9.44
C GLU A 223 -20.81 6.10 8.32
N GLN A 224 -20.40 6.23 7.05
CA GLN A 224 -21.19 5.87 5.88
C GLN A 224 -20.72 4.54 5.23
N ALA A 225 -19.61 3.98 5.68
CA ALA A 225 -18.98 2.81 5.07
C ALA A 225 -19.94 1.60 5.01
N GLY A 226 -20.72 1.35 6.07
CA GLY A 226 -21.70 0.26 6.11
C GLY A 226 -22.79 0.44 5.08
N GLU A 227 -23.40 1.63 5.02
CA GLU A 227 -24.46 1.92 4.04
C GLU A 227 -23.95 1.86 2.61
N ALA A 228 -22.75 2.38 2.36
CA ALA A 228 -22.09 2.31 1.05
C ALA A 228 -21.76 0.86 0.65
N ALA A 229 -21.21 0.07 1.56
CA ALA A 229 -20.88 -1.34 1.30
C ALA A 229 -22.12 -2.17 0.95
N MET A 230 -23.23 -1.97 1.67
CA MET A 230 -24.50 -2.61 1.36
C MET A 230 -25.06 -2.18 0.01
N ALA A 231 -25.01 -0.88 -0.31
CA ALA A 231 -25.45 -0.36 -1.61
C ALA A 231 -24.61 -0.93 -2.77
N MET A 232 -23.29 -1.00 -2.60
CA MET A 232 -22.38 -1.64 -3.57
C MET A 232 -22.65 -3.13 -3.70
N GLN A 233 -22.90 -3.86 -2.60
CA GLN A 233 -23.22 -5.29 -2.62
C GLN A 233 -24.57 -5.55 -3.32
N GLU A 234 -25.58 -4.70 -3.14
CA GLU A 234 -26.85 -4.80 -3.87
C GLU A 234 -26.64 -4.59 -5.38
N ALA A 235 -25.78 -3.63 -5.75
CA ALA A 235 -25.45 -3.31 -7.14
C ALA A 235 -24.57 -4.39 -7.80
N ALA A 236 -23.61 -4.96 -7.06
CA ALA A 236 -22.63 -5.96 -7.54
C ALA A 236 -22.40 -7.06 -6.50
N PRO A 237 -23.33 -8.05 -6.38
CA PRO A 237 -23.19 -9.13 -5.39
C PRO A 237 -21.90 -9.95 -5.53
N GLU A 238 -21.39 -10.12 -6.74
CA GLU A 238 -20.13 -10.81 -7.02
C GLU A 238 -18.88 -10.06 -6.50
N ALA A 239 -19.02 -8.78 -6.12
CA ALA A 239 -17.92 -7.99 -5.55
C ALA A 239 -17.87 -8.05 -4.02
N ALA A 240 -18.69 -8.86 -3.35
CA ALA A 240 -18.81 -8.88 -1.88
C ALA A 240 -17.43 -9.03 -1.18
N ALA A 241 -16.57 -9.94 -1.65
CA ALA A 241 -15.21 -10.12 -1.13
C ALA A 241 -14.36 -8.85 -1.29
N ALA A 242 -14.42 -8.22 -2.46
CA ALA A 242 -13.64 -7.01 -2.73
C ALA A 242 -14.13 -5.82 -1.89
N ILE A 243 -15.44 -5.66 -1.75
CA ILE A 243 -16.07 -4.60 -0.93
C ILE A 243 -15.65 -4.78 0.53
N ALA A 244 -15.86 -5.95 1.12
CA ALA A 244 -15.49 -6.23 2.50
C ALA A 244 -13.98 -6.09 2.74
N GLY A 245 -13.17 -6.56 1.80
CA GLY A 245 -11.72 -6.38 1.80
C GLY A 245 -11.31 -4.90 1.76
N GLY A 246 -11.92 -4.11 0.89
CA GLY A 246 -11.68 -2.67 0.81
C GLY A 246 -11.99 -1.95 2.12
N VAL A 247 -13.15 -2.23 2.72
CA VAL A 247 -13.50 -1.68 4.04
C VAL A 247 -12.45 -2.04 5.10
N ALA A 248 -11.98 -3.30 5.11
CA ALA A 248 -10.97 -3.75 6.07
C ALA A 248 -9.58 -3.14 5.82
N GLN A 249 -9.25 -2.78 4.58
CA GLN A 249 -8.03 -2.04 4.25
C GLN A 249 -8.12 -0.58 4.69
N GLY A 250 -9.21 0.11 4.35
CA GLY A 250 -9.38 1.51 4.68
C GLY A 250 -9.60 1.77 6.16
N ASN A 251 -10.38 0.90 6.85
CA ASN A 251 -10.61 1.06 8.28
C ASN A 251 -10.94 -0.27 8.99
N PRO A 252 -9.94 -0.94 9.58
CA PRO A 252 -10.14 -2.20 10.29
C PRO A 252 -11.14 -2.13 11.46
N GLU A 253 -11.31 -0.95 12.08
CA GLU A 253 -12.21 -0.79 13.24
C GLU A 253 -13.69 -0.93 12.87
N VAL A 254 -14.08 -0.51 11.66
CA VAL A 254 -15.46 -0.64 11.17
C VAL A 254 -15.70 -1.93 10.38
N ALA A 255 -14.64 -2.63 10.00
CA ALA A 255 -14.72 -3.79 9.11
C ALA A 255 -15.64 -4.90 9.63
N ALA A 256 -15.57 -5.20 10.94
CA ALA A 256 -16.39 -6.24 11.55
C ALA A 256 -17.89 -5.89 11.53
N GLU A 257 -18.24 -4.63 11.82
CA GLU A 257 -19.63 -4.16 11.77
C GLU A 257 -20.18 -4.21 10.35
N VAL A 258 -19.42 -3.67 9.39
CA VAL A 258 -19.82 -3.64 7.97
C VAL A 258 -19.95 -5.05 7.39
N ALA A 259 -18.98 -5.93 7.64
CA ALA A 259 -19.04 -7.32 7.18
C ALA A 259 -20.26 -8.06 7.74
N ASN A 260 -20.64 -7.82 9.01
CA ASN A 260 -21.86 -8.37 9.60
C ASN A 260 -23.13 -7.86 8.92
N GLU A 261 -23.20 -6.56 8.61
CA GLU A 261 -24.33 -5.98 7.90
C GLU A 261 -24.45 -6.57 6.49
N MET A 262 -23.35 -6.70 5.77
CA MET A 262 -23.29 -7.31 4.44
C MET A 262 -23.76 -8.78 4.46
N ALA A 263 -23.28 -9.59 5.42
CA ALA A 263 -23.68 -10.99 5.55
C ALA A 263 -25.13 -11.16 6.03
N ALA A 264 -25.64 -10.22 6.83
CA ALA A 264 -27.07 -10.23 7.20
C ALA A 264 -27.98 -9.91 6.00
N ALA A 265 -27.50 -9.08 5.07
CA ALA A 265 -28.21 -8.77 3.83
C ALA A 265 -28.14 -9.95 2.83
N ASP A 266 -26.98 -10.59 2.70
CA ASP A 266 -26.75 -11.75 1.84
C ASP A 266 -25.95 -12.87 2.57
N PRO A 267 -26.61 -13.80 3.25
CA PRO A 267 -25.94 -14.90 3.94
C PRO A 267 -25.20 -15.89 2.99
N GLU A 268 -25.52 -15.92 1.70
CA GLU A 268 -24.83 -16.78 0.73
C GLU A 268 -23.42 -16.22 0.43
N ALA A 269 -23.21 -14.91 0.57
CA ALA A 269 -21.92 -14.25 0.39
C ALA A 269 -21.00 -14.33 1.64
N ALA A 270 -21.41 -14.97 2.74
CA ALA A 270 -20.66 -14.97 4.00
C ALA A 270 -19.22 -15.47 3.85
N ALA A 271 -18.98 -16.51 3.07
CA ALA A 271 -17.63 -17.04 2.84
C ALA A 271 -16.75 -16.06 2.02
N ASP A 272 -17.34 -15.43 1.01
CA ASP A 272 -16.65 -14.43 0.19
C ASP A 272 -16.29 -13.18 1.02
N ILE A 273 -17.21 -12.71 1.86
CA ILE A 273 -17.00 -11.58 2.79
C ILE A 273 -15.86 -11.89 3.76
N ALA A 274 -15.90 -13.04 4.44
CA ALA A 274 -14.85 -13.47 5.36
C ALA A 274 -13.47 -13.56 4.67
N THR A 275 -13.46 -14.11 3.45
CA THR A 275 -12.25 -14.22 2.64
C THR A 275 -11.69 -12.86 2.26
N GLY A 276 -12.55 -11.94 1.81
CA GLY A 276 -12.14 -10.57 1.46
C GLY A 276 -11.45 -9.86 2.63
N VAL A 277 -12.04 -9.94 3.82
CA VAL A 277 -11.46 -9.33 5.02
C VAL A 277 -10.16 -10.03 5.44
N ALA A 278 -10.10 -11.36 5.40
CA ALA A 278 -8.88 -12.09 5.75
C ALA A 278 -7.71 -11.75 4.82
N VAL A 279 -7.97 -11.60 3.51
CA VAL A 279 -6.97 -11.15 2.53
C VAL A 279 -6.51 -9.73 2.83
N ALA A 280 -7.42 -8.82 3.12
CA ALA A 280 -7.11 -7.44 3.48
C ALA A 280 -6.29 -7.35 4.77
N ALA A 281 -6.70 -8.06 5.82
CA ALA A 281 -5.97 -8.13 7.08
C ALA A 281 -4.54 -8.64 6.89
N GLN A 282 -4.35 -9.68 6.09
CA GLN A 282 -3.03 -10.19 5.74
C GLN A 282 -2.20 -9.17 4.92
N ALA A 283 -2.83 -8.43 4.01
CA ALA A 283 -2.17 -7.40 3.22
C ALA A 283 -1.72 -6.22 4.10
N ASN A 284 -2.57 -5.75 5.01
CA ASN A 284 -2.24 -4.70 5.98
C ASN A 284 -1.06 -5.11 6.87
N ALA A 285 -1.08 -6.33 7.40
CA ALA A 285 0.04 -6.88 8.18
C ALA A 285 1.36 -6.89 7.39
N GLN A 286 1.33 -7.23 6.10
CA GLN A 286 2.50 -7.19 5.23
C GLN A 286 2.98 -5.77 4.97
N ALA A 287 2.08 -4.80 4.82
CA ALA A 287 2.41 -3.39 4.63
C ALA A 287 3.10 -2.81 5.87
N GLU A 288 2.59 -3.06 7.07
CA GLU A 288 3.21 -2.65 8.34
C GLU A 288 4.64 -3.21 8.50
N VAL A 289 4.83 -4.49 8.16
CA VAL A 289 6.16 -5.11 8.19
C VAL A 289 7.10 -4.47 7.16
N ALA A 290 6.60 -4.13 5.97
CA ALA A 290 7.40 -3.46 4.93
C ALA A 290 7.82 -2.05 5.37
N GLU A 291 6.94 -1.31 6.02
CA GLU A 291 7.22 0.01 6.59
C GLU A 291 8.29 -0.09 7.70
N ALA A 292 8.13 -1.01 8.64
CA ALA A 292 9.13 -1.25 9.68
C ALA A 292 10.52 -1.64 9.11
N GLN A 293 10.55 -2.41 8.01
CA GLN A 293 11.79 -2.72 7.30
C GLN A 293 12.42 -1.48 6.66
N ALA A 294 11.63 -0.59 6.07
CA ALA A 294 12.11 0.65 5.47
C ALA A 294 12.67 1.59 6.56
N GLU A 295 11.97 1.74 7.68
CA GLU A 295 12.43 2.53 8.82
C GLU A 295 13.75 1.99 9.40
N ALA A 296 13.86 0.68 9.62
CA ALA A 296 15.08 0.06 10.12
C ALA A 296 16.27 0.28 9.17
N GLN A 297 16.04 0.21 7.85
CA GLN A 297 17.08 0.50 6.85
C GLN A 297 17.48 1.97 6.87
N ALA A 298 16.53 2.89 7.03
CA ALA A 298 16.81 4.33 7.13
C ALA A 298 17.64 4.65 8.38
N GLN A 299 17.32 4.05 9.53
CA GLN A 299 18.09 4.22 10.77
C GLN A 299 19.54 3.73 10.63
N VAL A 300 19.74 2.57 10.00
CA VAL A 300 21.09 2.05 9.73
C VAL A 300 21.86 2.97 8.79
N ALA A 301 21.20 3.51 7.76
CA ALA A 301 21.82 4.46 6.84
C ALA A 301 22.22 5.78 7.54
N GLU A 302 21.38 6.29 8.43
CA GLU A 302 21.66 7.47 9.24
C GLU A 302 22.89 7.27 10.15
N VAL A 303 22.95 6.12 10.83
CA VAL A 303 24.13 5.77 11.66
C VAL A 303 25.39 5.66 10.79
N GLN A 304 25.31 5.04 9.64
CA GLN A 304 26.46 4.96 8.71
C GLN A 304 26.91 6.33 8.21
N ALA A 305 25.98 7.21 7.86
CA ALA A 305 26.27 8.59 7.44
C ALA A 305 26.92 9.39 8.58
N GLY A 306 26.39 9.30 9.81
CA GLY A 306 26.96 9.96 10.99
C GLY A 306 28.37 9.49 11.37
N LEU A 307 28.75 8.28 10.98
CA LEU A 307 30.09 7.72 11.23
C LEU A 307 31.08 7.90 10.06
N ALA A 308 30.61 8.39 8.91
CA ALA A 308 31.41 8.42 7.68
C ALA A 308 32.72 9.24 7.84
N ASP A 309 32.64 10.38 8.50
CA ASP A 309 33.81 11.27 8.72
C ASP A 309 34.80 10.62 9.68
N ALA A 310 34.33 10.09 10.81
CA ALA A 310 35.18 9.40 11.78
C ALA A 310 35.86 8.16 11.18
N VAL A 311 35.16 7.41 10.35
CA VAL A 311 35.70 6.26 9.62
C VAL A 311 36.74 6.71 8.59
N SER A 312 36.50 7.81 7.87
CA SER A 312 37.44 8.38 6.89
C SER A 312 38.71 8.86 7.54
N GLU A 313 38.63 9.58 8.66
CA GLU A 313 39.77 10.05 9.45
C GLU A 313 40.57 8.86 10.02
N ALA A 314 39.92 7.91 10.64
CA ALA A 314 40.56 6.69 11.15
C ALA A 314 41.26 5.88 10.05
N GLN A 315 40.68 5.78 8.86
CA GLN A 315 41.30 5.13 7.71
C GLN A 315 42.59 5.84 7.24
N ALA A 316 42.61 7.16 7.29
CA ALA A 316 43.79 7.93 6.98
C ALA A 316 44.90 7.70 8.03
N ASP A 317 44.52 7.66 9.30
CA ASP A 317 45.44 7.47 10.44
C ASP A 317 46.10 6.07 10.50
N LEU A 318 45.43 5.07 9.91
CA LEU A 318 46.04 3.72 9.75
C LEU A 318 47.35 3.73 8.95
N ASN A 319 47.60 4.76 8.16
CA ASN A 319 48.83 4.91 7.38
C ASN A 319 49.92 5.70 8.14
N SER A 320 49.71 6.07 9.41
CA SER A 320 50.69 6.77 10.24
C SER A 320 51.86 5.89 10.66
N ASP A 321 53.03 6.46 10.75
CA ASP A 321 54.21 5.76 11.27
C ASP A 321 54.22 5.67 12.83
N ASP A 322 53.30 6.38 13.52
CA ASP A 322 53.14 6.31 14.98
C ASP A 322 52.19 5.16 15.39
N PRO A 323 52.70 4.18 16.15
CA PRO A 323 51.90 3.04 16.57
C PRO A 323 50.73 3.39 17.50
N ASN A 324 50.75 4.53 18.19
CA ASN A 324 49.65 4.97 19.02
C ASN A 324 48.50 5.52 18.17
N ILE A 325 48.78 6.28 17.12
CA ILE A 325 47.80 6.79 16.15
C ILE A 325 47.12 5.61 15.45
N VAL A 326 47.90 4.62 15.01
CA VAL A 326 47.33 3.40 14.39
C VAL A 326 46.44 2.64 15.36
N ALA A 327 46.78 2.53 16.63
CA ALA A 327 45.97 1.84 17.63
C ALA A 327 44.65 2.59 17.92
N ASP A 328 44.69 3.92 18.00
CA ASP A 328 43.49 4.75 18.20
C ASP A 328 42.55 4.68 16.96
N ALA A 329 43.12 4.71 15.77
CA ALA A 329 42.37 4.57 14.53
C ALA A 329 41.65 3.17 14.44
N GLN A 330 42.36 2.10 14.85
CA GLN A 330 41.74 0.77 14.92
C GLN A 330 40.61 0.70 15.93
N ALA A 331 40.73 1.36 17.07
CA ALA A 331 39.67 1.45 18.08
C ALA A 331 38.46 2.20 17.53
N THR A 332 38.65 3.36 16.88
CA THR A 332 37.57 4.14 16.25
C THR A 332 36.81 3.32 15.19
N LEU A 333 37.51 2.59 14.35
CA LEU A 333 36.89 1.72 13.33
C LEU A 333 36.12 0.57 13.98
N ALA A 334 36.63 -0.02 15.07
CA ALA A 334 35.93 -1.07 15.81
C ALA A 334 34.66 -0.54 16.46
N ASP A 335 34.72 0.66 17.06
CA ASP A 335 33.54 1.31 17.66
C ASP A 335 32.49 1.68 16.61
N ALA A 336 32.89 2.19 15.45
CA ALA A 336 31.98 2.45 14.34
C ALA A 336 31.29 1.17 13.84
N GLN A 337 32.05 0.09 13.69
CA GLN A 337 31.47 -1.21 13.32
C GLN A 337 30.49 -1.77 14.37
N ALA A 338 30.79 -1.56 15.64
CA ALA A 338 29.90 -1.95 16.74
C ALA A 338 28.59 -1.15 16.70
N GLN A 339 28.64 0.16 16.51
CA GLN A 339 27.45 1.00 16.41
C GLN A 339 26.55 0.62 15.21
N ILE A 340 27.12 0.31 14.05
CA ILE A 340 26.37 -0.17 12.90
C ILE A 340 25.74 -1.54 13.20
N ALA A 341 26.46 -2.44 13.85
CA ALA A 341 25.93 -3.76 14.22
C ALA A 341 24.79 -3.64 15.25
N ASP A 342 24.92 -2.74 16.22
CA ASP A 342 23.87 -2.46 17.21
C ASP A 342 22.61 -1.88 16.54
N ALA A 343 22.76 -0.94 15.59
CA ALA A 343 21.65 -0.38 14.83
C ALA A 343 20.95 -1.46 13.98
N GLN A 344 21.72 -2.36 13.34
CA GLN A 344 21.15 -3.48 12.59
C GLN A 344 20.40 -4.47 13.49
N ALA A 345 20.92 -4.76 14.69
CA ALA A 345 20.27 -5.64 15.65
C ALA A 345 18.97 -5.02 16.16
N ALA A 346 18.98 -3.72 16.51
CA ALA A 346 17.79 -3.00 16.94
C ALA A 346 16.72 -2.96 15.83
N GLY A 347 17.12 -2.73 14.58
CA GLY A 347 16.20 -2.77 13.44
C GLY A 347 15.58 -4.14 13.22
N GLN A 348 16.35 -5.23 13.39
CA GLN A 348 15.81 -6.60 13.30
C GLN A 348 14.84 -6.92 14.44
N GLU A 349 15.11 -6.44 15.65
CA GLU A 349 14.21 -6.61 16.78
C GLU A 349 12.89 -5.87 16.57
N ALA A 350 12.94 -4.61 16.09
CA ALA A 350 11.76 -3.82 15.76
C ALA A 350 10.92 -4.47 14.66
N ILE A 351 11.55 -4.97 13.59
CA ILE A 351 10.84 -5.71 12.52
C ILE A 351 10.16 -6.96 13.08
N ALA A 352 10.83 -7.73 13.95
CA ALA A 352 10.26 -8.94 14.54
C ALA A 352 9.07 -8.62 15.46
N GLU A 353 9.12 -7.53 16.22
CA GLU A 353 8.02 -7.06 17.07
C GLU A 353 6.82 -6.62 16.20
N VAL A 354 7.03 -5.80 15.19
CA VAL A 354 5.96 -5.37 14.26
C VAL A 354 5.37 -6.58 13.53
N GLN A 355 6.21 -7.53 13.08
CA GLN A 355 5.74 -8.74 12.41
C GLN A 355 4.85 -9.59 13.33
N GLY A 356 5.18 -9.71 14.59
CA GLY A 356 4.35 -10.43 15.59
C GLY A 356 3.01 -9.72 15.81
N ALA A 357 3.04 -8.43 16.09
CA ALA A 357 1.84 -7.63 16.34
C ALA A 357 0.91 -7.56 15.12
N ALA A 358 1.44 -7.33 13.92
CA ALA A 358 0.66 -7.28 12.68
C ALA A 358 0.01 -8.64 12.36
N ALA A 359 0.73 -9.74 12.59
CA ALA A 359 0.17 -11.08 12.40
C ALA A 359 -0.96 -11.38 13.40
N GLU A 360 -0.81 -10.98 14.68
CA GLU A 360 -1.83 -11.11 15.71
C GLU A 360 -3.08 -10.29 15.34
N THR A 361 -2.92 -9.02 14.99
CA THR A 361 -4.02 -8.15 14.56
C THR A 361 -4.77 -8.72 13.35
N ALA A 362 -4.04 -9.23 12.34
CA ALA A 362 -4.66 -9.84 11.16
C ALA A 362 -5.44 -11.11 11.50
N GLN A 363 -4.93 -11.95 12.42
CA GLN A 363 -5.61 -13.15 12.88
C GLN A 363 -6.87 -12.82 13.68
N ASP A 364 -6.80 -11.85 14.58
CA ASP A 364 -7.93 -11.42 15.40
C ASP A 364 -9.06 -10.87 14.51
N LEU A 365 -8.75 -9.95 13.60
CA LEU A 365 -9.72 -9.38 12.68
C LEU A 365 -10.37 -10.45 11.79
N ALA A 366 -9.57 -11.32 11.18
CA ALA A 366 -10.10 -12.40 10.35
C ALA A 366 -10.93 -13.40 11.16
N GLY A 367 -10.52 -13.69 12.40
CA GLY A 367 -11.24 -14.56 13.32
C GLY A 367 -12.57 -13.99 13.75
N ASP A 368 -12.61 -12.74 14.19
CA ASP A 368 -13.83 -12.05 14.63
C ASP A 368 -14.88 -12.03 13.51
N ILE A 369 -14.45 -11.71 12.29
CA ILE A 369 -15.36 -11.64 11.14
C ILE A 369 -15.80 -13.03 10.70
N ALA A 370 -14.88 -14.00 10.60
CA ALA A 370 -15.24 -15.37 10.28
C ALA A 370 -16.22 -15.94 11.32
N GLY A 371 -16.00 -15.68 12.61
CA GLY A 371 -16.91 -16.08 13.69
C GLY A 371 -18.31 -15.50 13.51
N ALA A 372 -18.40 -14.21 13.23
CA ALA A 372 -19.67 -13.55 12.97
C ALA A 372 -20.38 -14.09 11.72
N MET A 373 -19.62 -14.39 10.65
CA MET A 373 -20.17 -15.03 9.44
C MET A 373 -20.71 -16.45 9.72
N MET A 374 -19.99 -17.22 10.54
CA MET A 374 -20.41 -18.57 10.97
C MET A 374 -21.63 -18.54 11.88
N GLU A 375 -21.77 -17.53 12.75
CA GLU A 375 -23.00 -17.31 13.54
C GLU A 375 -24.19 -16.97 12.64
N ALA A 376 -23.99 -16.13 11.62
CA ALA A 376 -25.02 -15.77 10.66
C ALA A 376 -25.40 -16.92 9.74
N ASN A 377 -24.42 -17.75 9.32
CA ASN A 377 -24.61 -18.90 8.44
C ASN A 377 -23.78 -20.11 8.92
N PRO A 378 -24.31 -20.94 9.85
CA PRO A 378 -23.59 -22.10 10.37
C PRO A 378 -23.27 -23.19 9.34
N GLU A 379 -23.91 -23.17 8.17
CA GLU A 379 -23.62 -24.12 7.09
C GLU A 379 -22.37 -23.71 6.28
N ALA A 380 -21.92 -22.45 6.40
CA ALA A 380 -20.75 -21.91 5.68
C ALA A 380 -19.41 -22.18 6.38
N VAL A 381 -19.36 -22.81 7.54
CA VAL A 381 -18.11 -23.01 8.33
C VAL A 381 -16.99 -23.64 7.51
N ALA A 382 -17.27 -24.72 6.78
CA ALA A 382 -16.28 -25.41 5.95
C ALA A 382 -15.85 -24.55 4.75
N ASP A 383 -16.78 -23.87 4.10
CA ASP A 383 -16.51 -23.00 2.95
C ASP A 383 -15.65 -21.78 3.35
N ILE A 384 -15.94 -21.16 4.50
CA ILE A 384 -15.12 -20.07 5.07
C ILE A 384 -13.72 -20.58 5.36
N ALA A 385 -13.58 -21.74 6.01
CA ALA A 385 -12.30 -22.34 6.35
C ALA A 385 -11.46 -22.63 5.07
N GLU A 386 -12.08 -23.21 4.04
CA GLU A 386 -11.44 -23.51 2.76
C GLU A 386 -10.95 -22.25 2.05
N GLN A 387 -11.84 -21.30 1.81
CA GLN A 387 -11.55 -20.11 1.04
C GLN A 387 -10.51 -19.21 1.71
N VAL A 388 -10.58 -19.05 3.06
CA VAL A 388 -9.58 -18.29 3.81
C VAL A 388 -8.24 -19.01 3.78
N ALA A 389 -8.18 -20.33 3.93
CA ALA A 389 -6.91 -21.06 3.85
C ALA A 389 -6.24 -20.93 2.47
N GLU A 390 -7.02 -20.95 1.39
CA GLU A 390 -6.49 -20.74 0.03
C GLU A 390 -5.97 -19.33 -0.19
N SER A 391 -6.72 -18.32 0.26
CA SER A 391 -6.49 -16.92 -0.10
C SER A 391 -5.63 -16.17 0.91
N ALA A 392 -5.77 -16.46 2.22
CA ALA A 392 -5.11 -15.78 3.32
C ALA A 392 -4.58 -16.76 4.39
N PRO A 393 -3.64 -17.66 4.06
CA PRO A 393 -3.18 -18.70 4.99
C PRO A 393 -2.57 -18.17 6.29
N GLY A 394 -2.10 -16.92 6.32
CA GLY A 394 -1.57 -16.27 7.51
C GLY A 394 -2.61 -16.01 8.60
N THR A 395 -3.91 -15.99 8.26
CA THR A 395 -5.02 -15.75 9.19
C THR A 395 -5.70 -17.04 9.66
N ALA A 396 -5.22 -18.21 9.23
CA ALA A 396 -5.84 -19.52 9.49
C ALA A 396 -6.04 -19.81 10.99
N ALA A 397 -5.11 -19.40 11.86
CA ALA A 397 -5.25 -19.58 13.30
C ALA A 397 -6.44 -18.80 13.87
N GLY A 398 -6.61 -17.54 13.49
CA GLY A 398 -7.74 -16.70 13.91
C GLY A 398 -9.08 -17.31 13.51
N VAL A 399 -9.21 -17.74 12.24
CA VAL A 399 -10.43 -18.40 11.75
C VAL A 399 -10.69 -19.72 12.49
N MET A 400 -9.68 -20.53 12.78
CA MET A 400 -9.86 -21.77 13.54
C MET A 400 -10.20 -21.51 15.02
N ASN A 401 -9.72 -20.44 15.62
CA ASN A 401 -10.16 -20.02 16.96
C ASN A 401 -11.67 -19.67 16.95
N ALA A 402 -12.11 -18.95 15.93
CA ALA A 402 -13.53 -18.64 15.73
C ALA A 402 -14.38 -19.92 15.54
N VAL A 403 -13.91 -20.86 14.71
CA VAL A 403 -14.58 -22.17 14.56
C VAL A 403 -14.69 -22.91 15.90
N ALA A 404 -13.61 -22.90 16.69
CA ALA A 404 -13.59 -23.58 17.99
C ALA A 404 -14.58 -22.94 18.99
N GLU A 405 -14.82 -21.64 18.89
CA GLU A 405 -15.75 -20.91 19.74
C GLU A 405 -17.21 -21.07 19.29
N VAL A 406 -17.49 -20.88 18.01
CA VAL A 406 -18.85 -20.82 17.43
C VAL A 406 -19.38 -22.20 17.07
N ALA A 407 -18.54 -23.08 16.49
CA ALA A 407 -18.93 -24.38 15.95
C ALA A 407 -17.95 -25.50 16.32
N PRO A 408 -17.70 -25.77 17.62
CA PRO A 408 -16.68 -26.72 18.04
C PRO A 408 -16.86 -28.14 17.51
N GLU A 409 -18.07 -28.54 17.19
CA GLU A 409 -18.38 -29.85 16.58
C GLU A 409 -17.92 -29.94 15.11
N GLN A 410 -17.68 -28.82 14.44
CA GLN A 410 -17.19 -28.76 13.06
C GLN A 410 -15.68 -28.50 13.00
N ALA A 411 -15.01 -28.27 14.12
CA ALA A 411 -13.61 -27.85 14.17
C ALA A 411 -12.65 -28.85 13.48
N VAL A 412 -12.89 -30.16 13.63
CA VAL A 412 -12.06 -31.18 12.99
C VAL A 412 -12.24 -31.18 11.47
N GLU A 413 -13.48 -31.05 10.98
CA GLU A 413 -13.78 -30.98 9.56
C GLU A 413 -13.21 -29.72 8.94
N ALA A 414 -13.43 -28.56 9.56
CA ALA A 414 -12.88 -27.27 9.12
C ALA A 414 -11.34 -27.28 9.07
N ALA A 415 -10.69 -27.84 10.09
CA ALA A 415 -9.23 -27.97 10.12
C ALA A 415 -8.70 -28.87 8.98
N ALA A 416 -9.36 -30.00 8.73
CA ALA A 416 -8.99 -30.90 7.64
C ALA A 416 -9.19 -30.22 6.27
N THR A 417 -10.30 -29.50 6.07
CA THR A 417 -10.57 -28.74 4.85
C THR A 417 -9.52 -27.65 4.63
N MET A 418 -9.15 -26.89 5.68
CA MET A 418 -8.07 -25.92 5.59
C MET A 418 -6.74 -26.55 5.17
N ALA A 419 -6.40 -27.72 5.72
CA ALA A 419 -5.16 -28.40 5.38
C ALA A 419 -5.14 -28.93 3.94
N ASP A 420 -6.26 -29.43 3.45
CA ASP A 420 -6.42 -29.88 2.04
C ASP A 420 -6.32 -28.69 1.07
N ALA A 421 -7.00 -27.58 1.38
CA ALA A 421 -6.97 -26.37 0.59
C ALA A 421 -5.58 -25.73 0.54
N ASN A 422 -4.90 -25.63 1.73
CA ASN A 422 -3.56 -25.06 1.81
C ASN A 422 -2.71 -25.71 2.91
N PRO A 423 -1.78 -26.62 2.55
CA PRO A 423 -0.87 -27.26 3.52
C PRO A 423 -0.03 -26.30 4.36
N ALA A 424 0.19 -25.06 3.90
CA ALA A 424 0.92 -24.05 4.67
C ALA A 424 0.09 -23.51 5.86
N ALA A 425 -1.23 -23.52 5.77
CA ALA A 425 -2.13 -23.12 6.86
C ALA A 425 -2.24 -24.19 7.96
N ALA A 426 -1.93 -25.46 7.65
CA ALA A 426 -2.18 -26.60 8.52
C ALA A 426 -1.52 -26.50 9.90
N GLY A 427 -0.28 -25.96 9.97
CA GLY A 427 0.43 -25.80 11.23
C GLY A 427 -0.28 -24.83 12.18
N ALA A 428 -0.68 -23.68 11.68
CA ALA A 428 -1.39 -22.66 12.45
C ALA A 428 -2.81 -23.12 12.83
N ALA A 429 -3.51 -23.78 11.92
CA ALA A 429 -4.85 -24.31 12.18
C ALA A 429 -4.86 -25.38 13.28
N VAL A 430 -3.92 -26.35 13.27
CA VAL A 430 -3.86 -27.38 14.29
C VAL A 430 -3.42 -26.82 15.65
N GLU A 431 -2.56 -25.82 15.67
CA GLU A 431 -2.15 -25.12 16.89
C GLU A 431 -3.37 -24.49 17.57
N ALA A 432 -4.16 -23.72 16.82
CA ALA A 432 -5.40 -23.10 17.28
C ALA A 432 -6.40 -24.15 17.84
N VAL A 433 -6.65 -25.25 17.13
CA VAL A 433 -7.52 -26.33 17.63
C VAL A 433 -6.94 -26.98 18.91
N THR A 434 -5.62 -27.19 18.95
CA THR A 434 -4.96 -27.82 20.12
C THR A 434 -5.06 -26.95 21.38
N GLU A 435 -4.98 -25.63 21.22
CA GLU A 435 -5.10 -24.67 22.32
C GLU A 435 -6.54 -24.49 22.77
N ALA A 436 -7.48 -24.30 21.82
CA ALA A 436 -8.87 -24.03 22.12
C ALA A 436 -9.66 -25.29 22.52
N LEU A 437 -9.40 -26.44 21.88
CA LEU A 437 -10.12 -27.70 22.02
C LEU A 437 -9.13 -28.88 22.22
N PRO A 438 -8.40 -28.94 23.33
CA PRO A 438 -7.34 -29.95 23.53
C PRO A 438 -7.83 -31.40 23.44
N GLU A 439 -9.10 -31.64 23.71
CA GLU A 439 -9.73 -32.97 23.56
C GLU A 439 -9.88 -33.41 22.10
N LEU A 440 -9.94 -32.47 21.15
CA LEU A 440 -10.02 -32.74 19.70
C LEU A 440 -8.68 -32.71 19.00
N ALA A 441 -7.61 -32.33 19.69
CA ALA A 441 -6.27 -32.11 19.11
C ALA A 441 -5.75 -33.34 18.33
N THR A 442 -5.92 -34.55 18.88
CA THR A 442 -5.49 -35.78 18.23
C THR A 442 -6.31 -36.07 16.97
N GLU A 443 -7.62 -35.93 17.05
CA GLU A 443 -8.54 -36.19 15.93
C GLU A 443 -8.30 -35.18 14.80
N ALA A 444 -8.14 -33.90 15.15
CA ALA A 444 -7.86 -32.85 14.17
C ALA A 444 -6.50 -33.06 13.49
N ALA A 445 -5.44 -33.33 14.25
CA ALA A 445 -4.10 -33.57 13.70
C ALA A 445 -4.06 -34.77 12.73
N VAL A 446 -4.78 -35.85 13.06
CA VAL A 446 -4.88 -37.03 12.19
C VAL A 446 -5.69 -36.71 10.93
N ALA A 447 -6.85 -36.07 11.06
CA ALA A 447 -7.67 -35.70 9.92
C ALA A 447 -6.94 -34.75 8.95
N MET A 448 -6.23 -33.77 9.49
CA MET A 448 -5.39 -32.85 8.71
C MET A 448 -4.23 -33.57 8.01
N ALA A 449 -3.58 -34.54 8.68
CA ALA A 449 -2.49 -35.30 8.07
C ALA A 449 -2.98 -36.30 7.00
N GLU A 450 -4.25 -36.76 7.09
CA GLU A 450 -4.91 -37.52 6.02
C GLU A 450 -5.24 -36.62 4.81
N ALA A 451 -5.72 -35.40 5.06
CA ALA A 451 -6.06 -34.43 4.04
C ALA A 451 -4.79 -33.87 3.34
N ALA A 452 -3.76 -33.50 4.12
CA ALA A 452 -2.51 -32.93 3.62
C ALA A 452 -1.27 -33.71 4.16
N PRO A 453 -0.92 -34.85 3.60
CA PRO A 453 0.21 -35.66 4.08
C PRO A 453 1.57 -34.92 4.05
N GLU A 454 1.75 -33.99 3.13
CA GLU A 454 2.96 -33.14 3.03
C GLU A 454 3.08 -32.16 4.21
N ALA A 455 1.99 -31.79 4.85
CA ALA A 455 1.98 -30.93 6.05
C ALA A 455 2.19 -31.69 7.35
N ALA A 456 2.24 -33.02 7.35
CA ALA A 456 2.30 -33.85 8.56
C ALA A 456 3.43 -33.44 9.52
N ALA A 457 4.61 -33.04 9.00
CA ALA A 457 5.73 -32.60 9.82
C ALA A 457 5.45 -31.26 10.51
N SER A 458 4.82 -30.31 9.83
CA SER A 458 4.39 -29.02 10.34
C SER A 458 3.30 -29.21 11.41
N ILE A 459 2.29 -30.02 11.12
CA ILE A 459 1.20 -30.38 12.05
C ILE A 459 1.78 -30.96 13.34
N ALA A 460 2.68 -31.95 13.25
CA ALA A 460 3.28 -32.57 14.41
C ALA A 460 4.13 -31.58 15.23
N ALA A 461 4.84 -30.67 14.58
CA ALA A 461 5.64 -29.63 15.26
C ALA A 461 4.74 -28.63 16.01
N SER A 462 3.67 -28.14 15.40
CA SER A 462 2.72 -27.21 16.02
C SER A 462 1.99 -27.84 17.21
N VAL A 463 1.53 -29.10 17.08
CA VAL A 463 0.94 -29.84 18.22
C VAL A 463 1.94 -30.00 19.36
N ALA A 464 3.22 -30.30 19.06
CA ALA A 464 4.25 -30.46 20.09
C ALA A 464 4.56 -29.12 20.80
N GLN A 465 4.37 -28.03 20.13
CA GLN A 465 4.53 -26.69 20.70
C GLN A 465 3.33 -26.32 21.58
N ALA A 466 2.11 -26.49 21.09
CA ALA A 466 0.89 -26.15 21.79
C ALA A 466 0.58 -27.11 22.97
N ASN A 467 0.82 -28.43 22.78
CA ASN A 467 0.57 -29.44 23.80
C ASN A 467 1.66 -30.53 23.83
N PRO A 468 2.78 -30.28 24.53
CA PRO A 468 3.91 -31.21 24.61
C PRO A 468 3.55 -32.60 25.21
N ASP A 469 2.55 -32.66 26.10
CA ASP A 469 2.13 -33.90 26.77
C ASP A 469 1.40 -34.85 25.79
N ALA A 470 0.61 -34.32 24.86
CA ALA A 470 -0.09 -35.07 23.83
C ALA A 470 0.76 -35.40 22.60
N ALA A 471 1.86 -34.67 22.41
CA ALA A 471 2.68 -34.73 21.16
C ALA A 471 3.15 -36.15 20.80
N THR A 472 3.52 -36.97 21.77
CA THR A 472 4.02 -38.34 21.54
C THR A 472 2.93 -39.28 21.04
N GLU A 473 1.71 -39.15 21.56
CA GLU A 473 0.56 -39.95 21.18
C GLU A 473 0.09 -39.56 19.77
N ILE A 474 -0.04 -38.26 19.52
CA ILE A 474 -0.45 -37.69 18.23
C ILE A 474 0.55 -38.07 17.13
N ALA A 475 1.86 -37.93 17.39
CA ALA A 475 2.88 -38.32 16.41
C ALA A 475 2.85 -39.83 16.09
N ALA A 476 2.52 -40.67 17.07
CA ALA A 476 2.40 -42.12 16.82
C ALA A 476 1.16 -42.45 15.97
N GLU A 477 0.04 -41.76 16.16
CA GLU A 477 -1.18 -41.96 15.34
C GLU A 477 -0.99 -41.40 13.92
N MET A 478 -0.42 -40.21 13.77
CA MET A 478 -0.10 -39.64 12.47
C MET A 478 0.87 -40.52 11.66
N ALA A 479 1.86 -41.17 12.32
CA ALA A 479 2.78 -42.08 11.66
C ALA A 479 2.09 -43.34 11.11
N ASN A 480 0.96 -43.75 11.71
CA ASN A 480 0.17 -44.87 11.21
C ASN A 480 -0.63 -44.49 9.94
N VAL A 481 -1.00 -43.22 9.81
CA VAL A 481 -1.72 -42.67 8.62
C VAL A 481 -0.76 -42.54 7.42
N ALA A 482 0.47 -42.11 7.67
CA ALA A 482 1.48 -41.91 6.63
C ALA A 482 2.14 -43.21 6.10
N ALA A 483 1.82 -44.39 6.66
CA ALA A 483 2.40 -45.71 6.32
C ALA A 483 1.49 -46.50 5.40
#